data_e3974937ea4c7d5d4d8f3d5efef76a1a
#
_entry.id   e3974937ea4c7d5d4d8f3d5efef76a1a
#
_cell.length_a   1.000
_cell.length_b   1.000
_cell.length_c   1.000
_cell.angle_alpha   90.00
_cell.angle_beta   90.00
_cell.angle_gamma   90.00
#
_symmetry.space_group_name_H-M   'P 1'
#
loop_
_entity.id
_entity.type
_entity.pdbx_description
1 polymer ?
#
loop_
_entity_poly.entity_id
_entity_poly.type
_entity_poly.pdbx_seq_one_letter_code
_entity_poly.pdbx_strand_id
1 'polypeptide(L)'
;GFDSPSDRHLIMNIVILSLLILCYSLVLGIIFAQVLLTAPVVFKVLDNQNASNFLRKIFPRYYLLLLLITLIALLISYLFFQQTDVYFAITAVCFSFLGYIIIPLTNAARDRGWERLFKFFHNLSVFNTLVILVISITQIVRVTYL
;
A
#
# COMPACT_ATOMS: atom_id res chain seq x y z
N GLY A 1 -21.33 33.01 12.74
CA GLY A 1 -20.91 32.65 11.40
C GLY A 1 -19.51 32.04 11.37
N PHE A 2 -19.31 31.08 10.52
CA PHE A 2 -18.06 30.30 10.32
C PHE A 2 -16.96 31.08 9.61
N ASP A 3 -16.82 32.40 9.84
CA ASP A 3 -15.95 33.26 9.05
C ASP A 3 -14.73 33.82 9.80
N SER A 4 -14.41 33.31 11.01
CA SER A 4 -13.21 33.75 11.69
C SER A 4 -11.96 33.08 11.08
N PRO A 5 -10.79 33.76 11.09
CA PRO A 5 -9.54 33.14 10.66
C PRO A 5 -9.22 31.84 11.39
N SER A 6 -9.57 31.74 12.68
CA SER A 6 -9.37 30.53 13.51
C SER A 6 -10.23 29.35 13.04
N ASP A 7 -11.47 29.61 12.64
CA ASP A 7 -12.39 28.55 12.14
C ASP A 7 -11.90 27.98 10.80
N ARG A 8 -11.39 28.82 9.93
CA ARG A 8 -10.79 28.39 8.65
C ARG A 8 -9.55 27.52 8.85
N HIS A 9 -8.68 27.86 9.79
CA HIS A 9 -7.50 27.04 10.13
C HIS A 9 -7.91 25.70 10.72
N LEU A 10 -8.93 25.66 11.57
CA LEU A 10 -9.44 24.44 12.16
C LEU A 10 -10.02 23.51 11.09
N ILE A 11 -10.86 24.03 10.19
CA ILE A 11 -11.44 23.28 9.08
C ILE A 11 -10.34 22.73 8.18
N MET A 12 -9.36 23.53 7.82
CA MET A 12 -8.23 23.10 6.98
C MET A 12 -7.44 21.97 7.63
N ASN A 13 -7.16 22.04 8.92
CA ASN A 13 -6.46 20.99 9.65
C ASN A 13 -7.28 19.66 9.69
N ILE A 14 -8.58 19.75 9.88
CA ILE A 14 -9.47 18.57 9.85
C ILE A 14 -9.47 17.94 8.45
N VAL A 15 -9.55 18.73 7.40
CA VAL A 15 -9.52 18.24 6.02
C VAL A 15 -8.19 17.53 5.70
N ILE A 16 -7.06 18.14 6.06
CA ILE A 16 -5.73 17.58 5.83
C ILE A 16 -5.56 16.26 6.60
N LEU A 17 -5.97 16.22 7.86
CA LEU A 17 -5.96 14.99 8.67
C LEU A 17 -6.82 13.90 8.03
N SER A 18 -8.03 14.24 7.60
CA SER A 18 -8.94 13.31 6.94
C SER A 18 -8.38 12.75 5.64
N LEU A 19 -7.69 13.58 4.85
CA LEU A 19 -7.01 13.13 3.62
C LEU A 19 -5.89 12.13 3.91
N LEU A 20 -5.09 12.37 4.95
CA LEU A 20 -4.03 11.44 5.33
C LEU A 20 -4.60 10.10 5.81
N ILE A 21 -5.62 10.13 6.66
CA ILE A 21 -6.33 8.92 7.11
C ILE A 21 -6.93 8.19 5.92
N LEU A 22 -7.53 8.90 4.97
CA LEU A 22 -8.09 8.30 3.75
C LEU A 22 -7.02 7.58 2.93
N CYS A 23 -5.83 8.16 2.76
CA CYS A 23 -4.74 7.52 2.04
C CYS A 23 -4.38 6.15 2.66
N TYR A 24 -4.12 6.11 3.96
CA TYR A 24 -3.77 4.85 4.63
C TYR A 24 -4.94 3.87 4.70
N SER A 25 -6.17 4.35 4.82
CA SER A 25 -7.37 3.50 4.76
C SER A 25 -7.58 2.87 3.39
N LEU A 26 -7.31 3.62 2.31
CA LEU A 26 -7.33 3.07 0.94
C LEU A 26 -6.24 2.01 0.75
N VAL A 27 -5.03 2.24 1.27
CA VAL A 27 -3.96 1.23 1.24
C VAL A 27 -4.41 -0.07 1.92
N LEU A 28 -4.99 0.03 3.12
CA LEU A 28 -5.54 -1.14 3.83
C LEU A 28 -6.65 -1.83 3.02
N GLY A 29 -7.59 -1.07 2.49
CA GLY A 29 -8.70 -1.61 1.70
C GLY A 29 -8.22 -2.36 0.45
N ILE A 30 -7.24 -1.80 -0.26
CA ILE A 30 -6.64 -2.42 -1.44
C ILE A 30 -5.92 -3.73 -1.07
N ILE A 31 -5.15 -3.75 0.02
CA ILE A 31 -4.47 -4.95 0.50
C ILE A 31 -5.49 -6.02 0.88
N PHE A 32 -6.50 -5.69 1.67
CA PHE A 32 -7.55 -6.64 2.06
C PHE A 32 -8.33 -7.17 0.87
N ALA A 33 -8.71 -6.30 -0.08
CA ALA A 33 -9.39 -6.74 -1.30
C ALA A 33 -8.54 -7.71 -2.12
N GLN A 34 -7.25 -7.43 -2.26
CA GLN A 34 -6.33 -8.32 -2.99
C GLN A 34 -6.16 -9.68 -2.30
N VAL A 35 -5.93 -9.68 -0.99
CA VAL A 35 -5.60 -10.89 -0.23
C VAL A 35 -6.83 -11.74 0.06
N LEU A 36 -7.95 -11.12 0.44
CA LEU A 36 -9.15 -11.85 0.90
C LEU A 36 -10.16 -12.12 -0.21
N LEU A 37 -10.20 -11.30 -1.25
CA LEU A 37 -11.17 -11.43 -2.32
C LEU A 37 -10.52 -11.90 -3.62
N THR A 38 -9.58 -11.14 -4.16
CA THR A 38 -9.03 -11.39 -5.50
C THR A 38 -8.26 -12.71 -5.56
N ALA A 39 -7.27 -12.92 -4.71
CA ALA A 39 -6.42 -14.11 -4.77
C ALA A 39 -7.20 -15.42 -4.53
N PRO A 40 -8.04 -15.56 -3.49
CA PRO A 40 -8.79 -16.79 -3.28
C PRO A 40 -9.78 -17.11 -4.40
N VAL A 41 -10.45 -16.09 -4.95
CA VAL A 41 -11.42 -16.29 -6.04
C VAL A 41 -10.71 -16.71 -7.33
N VAL A 42 -9.60 -16.06 -7.66
CA VAL A 42 -8.80 -16.41 -8.85
C VAL A 42 -8.37 -17.88 -8.83
N PHE A 43 -7.80 -18.34 -7.71
CA PHE A 43 -7.35 -19.73 -7.57
C PHE A 43 -8.49 -20.76 -7.51
N LYS A 44 -9.70 -20.34 -7.16
CA LYS A 44 -10.87 -21.22 -7.10
C LYS A 44 -11.58 -21.34 -8.44
N VAL A 45 -11.61 -20.27 -9.23
CA VAL A 45 -12.44 -20.15 -10.43
C VAL A 45 -11.64 -20.40 -11.72
N LEU A 46 -10.36 -20.03 -11.74
CA LEU A 46 -9.51 -20.14 -12.92
C LEU A 46 -8.58 -21.35 -12.82
N ASP A 47 -8.30 -21.97 -13.97
CA ASP A 47 -7.21 -22.94 -14.06
C ASP A 47 -5.85 -22.31 -13.81
N ASN A 48 -4.83 -23.12 -13.57
CA ASN A 48 -3.49 -22.64 -13.19
C ASN A 48 -2.88 -21.66 -14.20
N GLN A 49 -3.11 -21.87 -15.50
CA GLN A 49 -2.55 -21.01 -16.54
C GLN A 49 -3.26 -19.65 -16.57
N ASN A 50 -4.58 -19.64 -16.53
CA ASN A 50 -5.37 -18.40 -16.54
C ASN A 50 -5.22 -17.64 -15.23
N ALA A 51 -5.15 -18.32 -14.08
CA ALA A 51 -4.84 -17.70 -12.79
C ALA A 51 -3.47 -17.00 -12.82
N SER A 52 -2.44 -17.66 -13.33
CA SER A 52 -1.11 -17.09 -13.49
C SER A 52 -1.12 -15.86 -14.40
N ASN A 53 -1.77 -15.94 -15.54
CA ASN A 53 -1.89 -14.82 -16.48
C ASN A 53 -2.63 -13.63 -15.88
N PHE A 54 -3.69 -13.87 -15.12
CA PHE A 54 -4.43 -12.84 -14.41
C PHE A 54 -3.55 -12.13 -13.35
N LEU A 55 -2.90 -12.92 -12.50
CA LEU A 55 -2.07 -12.38 -11.42
C LEU A 55 -0.88 -11.56 -11.94
N ARG A 56 -0.26 -12.00 -13.03
CA ARG A 56 0.81 -11.25 -13.71
C ARG A 56 0.36 -9.86 -14.19
N LYS A 57 -0.92 -9.70 -14.51
CA LYS A 57 -1.48 -8.42 -14.96
C LYS A 57 -1.96 -7.55 -13.80
N ILE A 58 -2.50 -8.14 -12.74
CA ILE A 58 -3.07 -7.39 -11.62
C ILE A 58 -2.02 -6.88 -10.64
N PHE A 59 -1.00 -7.69 -10.30
CA PHE A 59 -0.02 -7.31 -9.29
C PHE A 59 0.78 -6.05 -9.61
N PRO A 60 1.27 -5.79 -10.84
CA PRO A 60 1.93 -4.54 -11.16
C PRO A 60 1.03 -3.33 -10.93
N ARG A 61 -0.26 -3.43 -11.30
CA ARG A 61 -1.24 -2.36 -11.09
C ARG A 61 -1.55 -2.15 -9.61
N TYR A 62 -1.65 -3.24 -8.86
CA TYR A 62 -1.83 -3.23 -7.41
C TYR A 62 -0.70 -2.45 -6.70
N TYR A 63 0.56 -2.81 -6.94
CA TYR A 63 1.68 -2.10 -6.32
C TYR A 63 1.88 -0.69 -6.85
N LEU A 64 1.59 -0.43 -8.11
CA LEU A 64 1.60 0.93 -8.65
C LEU A 64 0.56 1.82 -7.94
N LEU A 65 -0.62 1.29 -7.69
CA LEU A 65 -1.68 2.02 -6.97
C LEU A 65 -1.27 2.28 -5.52
N LEU A 66 -0.70 1.28 -4.82
CA LEU A 66 -0.14 1.48 -3.48
C LEU A 66 0.95 2.56 -3.47
N LEU A 67 1.85 2.52 -4.45
CA LEU A 67 2.93 3.51 -4.59
C LEU A 67 2.37 4.92 -4.76
N LEU A 68 1.39 5.12 -5.64
CA LEU A 68 0.78 6.42 -5.88
C LEU A 68 0.10 6.97 -4.62
N ILE A 69 -0.66 6.14 -3.90
CA ILE A 69 -1.35 6.56 -2.67
C ILE A 69 -0.34 6.88 -1.56
N THR A 70 0.70 6.06 -1.39
CA THR A 70 1.73 6.30 -0.37
C THR A 70 2.59 7.53 -0.71
N LEU A 71 2.82 7.85 -1.99
CA LEU A 71 3.46 9.11 -2.40
C LEU A 71 2.60 10.33 -2.04
N ILE A 72 1.29 10.26 -2.22
CA ILE A 72 0.36 11.32 -1.79
C ILE A 72 0.42 11.46 -0.26
N ALA A 73 0.39 10.35 0.47
CA ALA A 73 0.53 10.36 1.93
C ALA A 73 1.87 10.96 2.39
N LEU A 74 2.96 10.67 1.67
CA LEU A 74 4.27 11.26 1.94
C LEU A 74 4.25 12.78 1.72
N LEU A 75 3.67 13.25 0.63
CA LEU A 75 3.56 14.68 0.35
C LEU A 75 2.77 15.40 1.44
N ILE A 76 1.61 14.86 1.83
CA ILE A 76 0.79 15.41 2.90
C ILE A 76 1.55 15.42 4.23
N SER A 77 2.23 14.33 4.58
CA SER A 77 3.00 14.22 5.81
C SER A 77 4.15 15.22 5.85
N TYR A 78 4.87 15.38 4.74
CA TYR A 78 5.98 16.33 4.62
C TYR A 78 5.54 17.78 4.79
N LEU A 79 4.38 18.15 4.24
CA LEU A 79 3.91 19.55 4.26
C LEU A 79 3.21 19.92 5.58
N PHE A 80 2.56 18.98 6.27
CA PHE A 80 1.62 19.31 7.34
C PHE A 80 1.79 18.54 8.65
N PHE A 81 2.65 17.51 8.70
CA PHE A 81 2.79 16.61 9.86
C PHE A 81 4.21 16.62 10.42
N GLN A 82 4.42 15.84 11.48
CA GLN A 82 5.70 15.73 12.16
C GLN A 82 6.69 14.85 11.39
N GLN A 83 7.98 15.03 11.70
CA GLN A 83 9.06 14.26 11.09
C GLN A 83 8.86 12.73 11.20
N THR A 84 8.30 12.27 12.31
CA THR A 84 8.00 10.84 12.50
C THR A 84 6.98 10.33 11.47
N ASP A 85 5.97 11.12 11.15
CA ASP A 85 4.95 10.75 10.14
C ASP A 85 5.55 10.70 8.74
N VAL A 86 6.52 11.58 8.47
CA VAL A 86 7.30 11.55 7.22
C VAL A 86 8.10 10.26 7.10
N TYR A 87 8.76 9.80 8.18
CA TYR A 87 9.52 8.55 8.16
C TYR A 87 8.62 7.33 7.90
N PHE A 88 7.46 7.26 8.51
CA PHE A 88 6.49 6.19 8.22
C PHE A 88 6.04 6.23 6.76
N ALA A 89 5.76 7.42 6.22
CA ALA A 89 5.35 7.57 4.82
C ALA A 89 6.48 7.18 3.86
N ILE A 90 7.72 7.59 4.11
CA ILE A 90 8.90 7.15 3.31
C ILE A 90 9.02 5.63 3.33
N THR A 91 8.88 5.00 4.49
CA THR A 91 8.95 3.55 4.61
C THR A 91 7.84 2.88 3.78
N ALA A 92 6.60 3.39 3.84
CA ALA A 92 5.50 2.88 3.03
C ALA A 92 5.77 3.01 1.52
N VAL A 93 6.33 4.13 1.08
CA VAL A 93 6.72 4.35 -0.33
C VAL A 93 7.82 3.36 -0.74
N CYS A 94 8.87 3.21 0.07
CA CYS A 94 9.98 2.30 -0.22
C CYS A 94 9.50 0.84 -0.35
N PHE A 95 8.63 0.38 0.55
CA PHE A 95 8.09 -0.97 0.50
C PHE A 95 7.10 -1.16 -0.65
N SER A 96 6.30 -0.16 -1.00
CA SER A 96 5.43 -0.20 -2.18
C SER A 96 6.25 -0.29 -3.48
N PHE A 97 7.33 0.47 -3.58
CA PHE A 97 8.26 0.42 -4.72
C PHE A 97 9.00 -0.91 -4.78
N LEU A 98 9.49 -1.42 -3.64
CA LEU A 98 10.13 -2.73 -3.55
C LEU A 98 9.18 -3.85 -4.02
N GLY A 99 7.92 -3.80 -3.59
CA GLY A 99 6.88 -4.72 -4.04
C GLY A 99 6.70 -4.71 -5.56
N TYR A 100 6.69 -3.54 -6.17
CA TYR A 100 6.61 -3.40 -7.62
C TYR A 100 7.80 -4.05 -8.35
N ILE A 101 9.03 -3.86 -7.83
CA ILE A 101 10.25 -4.45 -8.42
C ILE A 101 10.30 -5.97 -8.24
N ILE A 102 9.82 -6.51 -7.14
CA ILE A 102 9.83 -7.95 -6.85
C ILE A 102 8.98 -8.75 -7.86
N ILE A 103 7.92 -8.17 -8.43
CA ILE A 103 7.02 -8.87 -9.35
C ILE A 103 7.74 -9.47 -10.56
N PRO A 104 8.48 -8.72 -11.38
CA PRO A 104 9.15 -9.29 -12.53
C PRO A 104 10.20 -10.33 -12.14
N LEU A 105 10.86 -10.17 -10.99
CA LEU A 105 11.82 -11.15 -10.46
C LEU A 105 11.13 -12.46 -10.07
N THR A 106 9.99 -12.37 -9.41
CA THR A 106 9.17 -13.54 -9.04
C THR A 106 8.68 -14.27 -10.28
N ASN A 107 8.19 -13.55 -11.28
CA ASN A 107 7.73 -14.11 -12.54
C ASN A 107 8.87 -14.80 -13.31
N ALA A 108 10.05 -14.17 -13.38
CA ALA A 108 11.22 -14.73 -14.03
C ALA A 108 11.70 -16.02 -13.34
N ALA A 109 11.72 -16.04 -12.01
CA ALA A 109 12.09 -17.24 -11.24
C ALA A 109 11.10 -18.39 -11.49
N ARG A 110 9.81 -18.09 -11.56
CA ARG A 110 8.76 -19.08 -11.88
C ARG A 110 8.92 -19.64 -13.29
N ASP A 111 9.13 -18.79 -14.28
CA ASP A 111 9.25 -19.19 -15.68
C ASP A 111 10.48 -20.06 -15.95
N ARG A 112 11.56 -19.84 -15.17
CA ARG A 112 12.81 -20.62 -15.25
C ARG A 112 12.82 -21.88 -14.41
N GLY A 113 11.73 -22.15 -13.65
CA GLY A 113 11.64 -23.30 -12.75
C GLY A 113 12.58 -23.23 -11.53
N TRP A 114 13.01 -22.04 -11.15
CA TRP A 114 13.85 -21.81 -9.97
C TRP A 114 13.02 -21.75 -8.70
N GLU A 115 12.60 -22.90 -8.21
CA GLU A 115 11.65 -23.01 -7.10
C GLU A 115 12.10 -22.31 -5.81
N ARG A 116 13.39 -22.43 -5.43
CA ARG A 116 13.92 -21.77 -4.22
C ARG A 116 13.84 -20.25 -4.33
N LEU A 117 14.23 -19.71 -5.48
CA LEU A 117 14.22 -18.27 -5.73
C LEU A 117 12.78 -17.74 -5.84
N PHE A 118 11.90 -18.50 -6.46
CA PHE A 118 10.46 -18.18 -6.50
C PHE A 118 9.86 -18.10 -5.09
N LYS A 119 10.11 -19.10 -4.24
CA LYS A 119 9.65 -19.10 -2.84
C LYS A 119 10.22 -17.93 -2.05
N PHE A 120 11.49 -17.60 -2.25
CA PHE A 120 12.14 -16.46 -1.60
C PHE A 120 11.45 -15.14 -1.98
N PHE A 121 11.25 -14.87 -3.26
CA PHE A 121 10.58 -13.65 -3.71
C PHE A 121 9.11 -13.60 -3.33
N HIS A 122 8.42 -14.74 -3.34
CA HIS A 122 7.04 -14.83 -2.88
C HIS A 122 6.93 -14.48 -1.38
N ASN A 123 7.76 -15.09 -0.54
CA ASN A 123 7.78 -14.80 0.89
C ASN A 123 8.18 -13.34 1.19
N LEU A 124 9.12 -12.81 0.42
CA LEU A 124 9.51 -11.40 0.51
C LEU A 124 8.35 -10.46 0.15
N SER A 125 7.57 -10.80 -0.87
CA SER A 125 6.36 -10.06 -1.26
C SER A 125 5.29 -10.09 -0.17
N VAL A 126 5.06 -11.24 0.47
CA VAL A 126 4.14 -11.37 1.60
C VAL A 126 4.61 -10.53 2.79
N PHE A 127 5.88 -10.64 3.16
CA PHE A 127 6.47 -9.82 4.24
C PHE A 127 6.34 -8.32 3.94
N ASN A 128 6.66 -7.93 2.71
CA ASN A 128 6.55 -6.55 2.23
C ASN A 128 5.11 -5.99 2.39
N THR A 129 4.12 -6.78 2.02
CA THR A 129 2.70 -6.42 2.18
C THR A 129 2.31 -6.27 3.65
N LEU A 130 2.79 -7.18 4.53
CA LEU A 130 2.56 -7.08 5.97
C LEU A 130 3.17 -5.83 6.57
N VAL A 131 4.38 -5.43 6.15
CA VAL A 131 5.01 -4.19 6.61
C VAL A 131 4.17 -2.97 6.22
N ILE A 132 3.72 -2.88 4.97
CA ILE A 132 2.86 -1.77 4.51
C ILE A 132 1.55 -1.73 5.32
N LEU A 133 0.96 -2.88 5.60
CA LEU A 133 -0.26 -2.99 6.40
C LEU A 133 -0.05 -2.49 7.83
N VAL A 134 1.00 -2.93 8.50
CA VAL A 134 1.34 -2.50 9.87
C VAL A 134 1.62 -1.00 9.92
N ILE A 135 2.39 -0.46 8.98
CA ILE A 135 2.66 0.98 8.88
C ILE A 135 1.36 1.76 8.72
N SER A 136 0.47 1.32 7.85
CA SER A 136 -0.80 2.01 7.58
C SER A 136 -1.70 2.04 8.81
N ILE A 137 -1.85 0.92 9.53
CA ILE A 137 -2.59 0.85 10.78
C ILE A 137 -1.96 1.77 11.84
N THR A 138 -0.64 1.68 12.01
CA THR A 138 0.10 2.49 12.99
C THR A 138 -0.09 3.98 12.72
N GLN A 139 0.00 4.40 11.45
CA GLN A 139 -0.18 5.81 11.10
C GLN A 139 -1.59 6.30 11.33
N ILE A 140 -2.62 5.53 11.01
CA ILE A 140 -4.00 5.90 11.30
C ILE A 140 -4.19 6.12 12.81
N VAL A 141 -3.68 5.19 13.63
CA VAL A 141 -3.76 5.31 15.09
C VAL A 141 -2.99 6.55 15.59
N ARG A 142 -1.76 6.74 15.13
CA ARG A 142 -0.92 7.87 15.56
C ARG A 142 -1.55 9.22 15.24
N VAL A 143 -1.99 9.45 14.00
CA VAL A 143 -2.55 10.75 13.59
C VAL A 143 -3.93 11.01 14.16
N THR A 144 -4.65 9.96 14.60
CA THR A 144 -5.95 10.10 15.24
C THR A 144 -5.84 10.46 16.73
N TYR A 145 -4.82 9.93 17.41
CA TYR A 145 -4.66 10.10 18.88
C TYR A 145 -3.55 11.07 19.28
N LEU A 146 -2.77 11.51 18.37
CA LEU A 146 -1.69 12.49 18.59
C LEU A 146 -1.95 13.80 17.85
#